data_4a88325b71365831470ba7fed746d621
#
_entry.id   4a88325b71365831470ba7fed746d621
#
_cell.length_a   1.000
_cell.length_b   1.000
_cell.length_c   1.000
_cell.angle_alpha   90.00
_cell.angle_beta   90.00
_cell.angle_gamma   90.00
#
_symmetry.space_group_name_H-M   'P 1'
#
loop_
_entity.id
_entity.type
_entity.pdbx_description
1 polymer ?
#
loop_
_entity_poly.entity_id
_entity_poly.type
_entity_poly.pdbx_seq_one_letter_code
_entity_poly.pdbx_strand_id
1 'polypeptide(L)'
;MLPKDARLTSSSDFARTTKSGSRATTDHFVGYLYIDPASRQLVEKTSPKAGLVISKAVGNSVQRHRLARKVRHAIAPNLSVLPDNSLLVIRALNQGESFSAAEITKLIKKVTERALKTKVTA
;
A
#
# COMPACT_ATOMS: atom_id res chain seq x y z
N MET A 1 7.71 -9.54 -8.25
CA MET A 1 7.59 -8.16 -8.73
C MET A 1 6.16 -7.79 -9.00
N LEU A 2 5.80 -6.53 -8.73
CA LEU A 2 4.45 -6.08 -9.06
C LEU A 2 4.31 -5.88 -10.57
N PRO A 3 3.20 -6.35 -11.18
CA PRO A 3 2.91 -6.04 -12.58
C PRO A 3 2.84 -4.53 -12.80
N LYS A 4 3.11 -4.11 -14.03
CA LYS A 4 3.10 -2.68 -14.38
C LYS A 4 1.75 -2.02 -14.03
N ASP A 5 0.66 -2.70 -14.27
CA ASP A 5 -0.69 -2.19 -13.99
C ASP A 5 -1.00 -2.09 -12.49
N ALA A 6 -0.24 -2.80 -11.66
CA ALA A 6 -0.42 -2.79 -10.21
C ALA A 6 0.51 -1.79 -9.51
N ARG A 7 1.32 -1.04 -10.26
CA ARG A 7 2.24 -0.05 -9.70
C ARG A 7 1.57 1.32 -9.63
N LEU A 8 1.63 1.92 -8.45
CA LEU A 8 1.18 3.29 -8.25
C LEU A 8 2.33 4.23 -8.58
N THR A 9 2.18 5.05 -9.60
CA THR A 9 3.24 5.94 -10.09
C THR A 9 2.88 7.42 -10.06
N SER A 10 1.59 7.75 -10.00
CA SER A 10 1.13 9.13 -9.99
C SER A 10 1.35 9.80 -8.64
N SER A 11 2.02 10.95 -8.61
CA SER A 11 2.24 11.69 -7.37
C SER A 11 0.95 12.22 -6.78
N SER A 12 -0.04 12.55 -7.60
CA SER A 12 -1.35 12.98 -7.11
C SER A 12 -2.09 11.83 -6.42
N ASP A 13 -1.95 10.61 -6.94
CA ASP A 13 -2.54 9.42 -6.31
C ASP A 13 -1.87 9.09 -4.98
N PHE A 14 -0.54 9.25 -4.90
CA PHE A 14 0.18 9.10 -3.63
C PHE A 14 -0.33 10.10 -2.59
N ALA A 15 -0.46 11.36 -2.96
CA ALA A 15 -0.94 12.40 -2.06
C ALA A 15 -2.39 12.13 -1.60
N ARG A 16 -3.25 11.73 -2.53
CA ARG A 16 -4.65 11.41 -2.22
C ARG A 16 -4.74 10.25 -1.25
N THR A 17 -3.95 9.20 -1.48
CA THR A 17 -3.95 8.01 -0.63
C THR A 17 -3.47 8.33 0.78
N THR A 18 -2.42 9.11 0.93
CA THR A 18 -1.88 9.45 2.26
C THR A 18 -2.76 10.45 3.01
N LYS A 19 -3.46 11.34 2.30
CA LYS A 19 -4.35 12.33 2.94
C LYS A 19 -5.72 11.76 3.28
N SER A 20 -6.32 11.04 2.35
CA SER A 20 -7.72 10.64 2.44
C SER A 20 -7.93 9.16 2.73
N GLY A 21 -6.88 8.36 2.62
CA GLY A 21 -6.97 6.93 2.86
C GLY A 21 -6.97 6.57 4.34
N SER A 22 -7.39 5.36 4.60
CA SER A 22 -7.29 4.78 5.94
C SER A 22 -5.83 4.44 6.24
N ARG A 23 -5.46 4.50 7.51
CA ARG A 23 -4.08 4.31 7.95
C ARG A 23 -3.97 3.15 8.94
N ALA A 24 -2.94 2.35 8.80
CA ALA A 24 -2.57 1.33 9.78
C ALA A 24 -1.05 1.30 9.93
N THR A 25 -0.57 0.91 11.09
CA THR A 25 0.86 0.92 11.41
C THR A 25 1.29 -0.44 11.94
N THR A 26 2.48 -0.88 11.54
CA THR A 26 3.19 -2.00 12.15
C THR A 26 4.54 -1.52 12.64
N ASP A 27 5.38 -2.42 13.16
CA ASP A 27 6.68 -2.04 13.73
C ASP A 27 7.60 -1.34 12.74
N HIS A 28 7.55 -1.70 11.46
CA HIS A 28 8.48 -1.21 10.45
C HIS A 28 7.82 -0.37 9.36
N PHE A 29 6.50 -0.38 9.26
CA PHE A 29 5.79 0.22 8.13
C PHE A 29 4.51 0.93 8.54
N VAL A 30 4.13 1.91 7.72
CA VAL A 30 2.79 2.53 7.76
C VAL A 30 2.12 2.21 6.43
N GLY A 31 0.90 1.72 6.48
CA GLY A 31 0.10 1.47 5.29
C GLY A 31 -1.05 2.46 5.18
N TYR A 32 -1.33 2.90 3.96
CA TYR A 32 -2.46 3.76 3.63
C TYR A 32 -3.26 3.10 2.52
N LEU A 33 -4.57 3.03 2.68
CA LEU A 33 -5.44 2.48 1.64
C LEU A 33 -6.56 3.46 1.35
N TYR A 34 -6.67 3.87 0.09
CA TYR A 34 -7.72 4.73 -0.40
C TYR A 34 -8.59 3.95 -1.39
N ILE A 35 -9.90 3.95 -1.15
CA ILE A 35 -10.87 3.36 -2.06
C ILE A 35 -11.65 4.52 -2.64
N ASP A 36 -11.59 4.70 -3.97
CA ASP A 36 -12.25 5.80 -4.63
C ASP A 36 -13.77 5.63 -4.50
N PRO A 37 -14.46 6.57 -3.83
CA PRO A 37 -15.93 6.46 -3.69
C PRO A 37 -16.65 6.53 -5.02
N ALA A 38 -16.09 7.20 -6.03
CA ALA A 38 -16.66 7.24 -7.36
C ALA A 38 -16.61 5.89 -8.07
N SER A 39 -15.77 4.98 -7.61
CA SER A 39 -15.59 3.66 -8.22
C SER A 39 -16.87 2.82 -8.21
N ARG A 40 -17.77 3.09 -7.26
CA ARG A 40 -19.06 2.39 -7.18
C ARG A 40 -19.96 2.65 -8.38
N GLN A 41 -19.77 3.79 -9.03
CA GLN A 41 -20.56 4.22 -10.17
C GLN A 41 -19.91 3.87 -11.49
N LEU A 42 -18.64 3.42 -11.45
CA LEU A 42 -17.92 3.06 -12.66
C LEU A 42 -18.34 1.69 -13.15
N VAL A 43 -18.62 1.61 -14.44
CA VAL A 43 -18.94 0.34 -15.10
C VAL A 43 -17.68 -0.54 -15.17
N GLU A 44 -16.52 0.10 -15.35
CA GLU A 44 -15.24 -0.60 -15.41
C GLU A 44 -14.54 -0.57 -14.06
N LYS A 45 -14.14 -1.74 -13.60
CA LYS A 45 -13.36 -1.88 -12.37
C LYS A 45 -11.89 -1.95 -12.74
N THR A 46 -11.07 -1.17 -12.02
CA THR A 46 -9.62 -1.23 -12.21
C THR A 46 -9.00 -2.05 -11.10
N SER A 47 -7.91 -2.72 -11.44
CA SER A 47 -7.14 -3.50 -10.47
C SER A 47 -6.56 -2.60 -9.40
N PRO A 48 -6.40 -3.09 -8.16
CA PRO A 48 -5.75 -2.31 -7.11
C PRO A 48 -4.30 -2.00 -7.48
N LYS A 49 -3.83 -0.82 -7.06
CA LYS A 49 -2.46 -0.39 -7.31
C LYS A 49 -1.74 -0.18 -5.99
N ALA A 50 -0.46 -0.49 -5.96
CA ALA A 50 0.37 -0.36 -4.78
C ALA A 50 1.62 0.45 -5.07
N GLY A 51 2.01 1.30 -4.13
CA GLY A 51 3.21 2.10 -4.21
C GLY A 51 3.99 2.06 -2.91
N LEU A 52 5.27 2.41 -3.00
CA LEU A 52 6.17 2.42 -1.85
C LEU A 52 6.76 3.81 -1.66
N VAL A 53 6.92 4.20 -0.40
CA VAL A 53 7.67 5.39 -0.03
C VAL A 53 8.81 4.96 0.88
N ILE A 54 10.04 5.07 0.39
CA ILE A 54 11.23 4.74 1.14
C ILE A 54 12.15 5.96 1.12
N SER A 55 12.24 6.65 2.26
CA SER A 55 13.03 7.87 2.35
C SER A 55 14.52 7.57 2.49
N LYS A 56 15.34 8.60 2.27
CA LYS A 56 16.79 8.51 2.45
C LYS A 56 17.20 8.13 3.88
N ALA A 57 16.34 8.42 4.86
CA ALA A 57 16.59 8.07 6.25
C ALA A 57 16.66 6.56 6.48
N VAL A 58 16.08 5.77 5.59
CA VAL A 58 16.11 4.30 5.70
C VAL A 58 17.51 3.74 5.42
N GLY A 59 18.26 4.37 4.53
CA GLY A 59 19.61 3.93 4.18
C GLY A 59 20.06 4.46 2.83
N ASN A 60 21.17 3.92 2.32
CA ASN A 60 21.69 4.30 1.01
C ASN A 60 20.84 3.69 -0.10
N SER A 61 21.16 4.02 -1.36
CA SER A 61 20.35 3.58 -2.51
C SER A 61 20.31 2.06 -2.64
N VAL A 62 21.41 1.36 -2.35
CA VAL A 62 21.44 -0.10 -2.39
C VAL A 62 20.49 -0.70 -1.37
N GLN A 63 20.53 -0.18 -0.16
CA GLN A 63 19.66 -0.65 0.94
C GLN A 63 18.19 -0.37 0.63
N ARG A 64 17.90 0.82 0.09
CA ARG A 64 16.52 1.20 -0.27
C ARG A 64 15.97 0.33 -1.39
N HIS A 65 16.77 0.03 -2.41
CA HIS A 65 16.36 -0.86 -3.49
C HIS A 65 16.11 -2.28 -3.00
N ARG A 66 16.97 -2.76 -2.12
CA ARG A 66 16.81 -4.10 -1.54
C ARG A 66 15.52 -4.20 -0.72
N LEU A 67 15.25 -3.20 0.10
CA LEU A 67 14.02 -3.14 0.89
C LEU A 67 12.79 -3.06 -0.01
N ALA A 68 12.83 -2.20 -1.03
CA ALA A 68 11.72 -2.05 -1.97
C ALA A 68 11.40 -3.38 -2.66
N ARG A 69 12.43 -4.12 -3.06
CA ARG A 69 12.25 -5.43 -3.70
C ARG A 69 11.56 -6.41 -2.78
N LYS A 70 12.01 -6.49 -1.53
CA LYS A 70 11.41 -7.38 -0.52
C LYS A 70 9.95 -7.03 -0.26
N VAL A 71 9.65 -5.74 -0.12
CA VAL A 71 8.29 -5.28 0.15
C VAL A 71 7.38 -5.58 -1.04
N ARG A 72 7.84 -5.34 -2.27
CA ARG A 72 7.05 -5.64 -3.46
C ARG A 72 6.73 -7.13 -3.57
N HIS A 73 7.69 -7.99 -3.25
CA HIS A 73 7.46 -9.43 -3.23
C HIS A 73 6.42 -9.83 -2.19
N ALA A 74 6.41 -9.14 -1.04
CA ALA A 74 5.43 -9.41 0.01
C ALA A 74 4.04 -8.87 -0.34
N ILE A 75 3.97 -7.77 -1.09
CA ILE A 75 2.69 -7.18 -1.51
C ILE A 75 2.01 -8.03 -2.59
N ALA A 76 2.79 -8.54 -3.54
CA ALA A 76 2.24 -9.20 -4.74
C ALA A 76 1.18 -10.27 -4.44
N PRO A 77 1.39 -11.23 -3.52
CA PRO A 77 0.36 -12.23 -3.23
C PRO A 77 -0.86 -11.66 -2.51
N ASN A 78 -0.77 -10.44 -1.98
CA ASN A 78 -1.87 -9.80 -1.26
C ASN A 78 -2.71 -8.87 -2.13
N LEU A 79 -2.36 -8.68 -3.39
CA LEU A 79 -3.12 -7.80 -4.29
C LEU A 79 -4.55 -8.29 -4.47
N SER A 80 -4.77 -9.59 -4.49
CA SER A 80 -6.10 -10.18 -4.65
C SER A 80 -7.03 -9.92 -3.47
N VAL A 81 -6.47 -9.58 -2.32
CA VAL A 81 -7.25 -9.26 -1.10
C VAL A 81 -7.76 -7.82 -1.14
N LEU A 82 -7.09 -6.96 -1.90
CA LEU A 82 -7.45 -5.54 -1.98
C LEU A 82 -8.71 -5.35 -2.83
N PRO A 83 -9.58 -4.39 -2.43
CA PRO A 83 -10.76 -4.06 -3.24
C PRO A 83 -10.37 -3.49 -4.61
N ASP A 84 -11.24 -3.64 -5.59
CA ASP A 84 -11.06 -3.00 -6.89
C ASP A 84 -11.05 -1.48 -6.72
N ASN A 85 -10.32 -0.79 -7.57
CA ASN A 85 -10.19 0.68 -7.57
C ASN A 85 -9.59 1.22 -6.28
N SER A 86 -8.76 0.43 -5.61
CA SER A 86 -8.07 0.88 -4.40
C SER A 86 -6.63 1.26 -4.70
N LEU A 87 -6.10 2.17 -3.86
CA LEU A 87 -4.72 2.62 -3.93
C LEU A 87 -4.08 2.34 -2.58
N LEU A 88 -3.01 1.54 -2.61
CA LEU A 88 -2.26 1.18 -1.40
C LEU A 88 -0.90 1.88 -1.43
N VAL A 89 -0.54 2.55 -0.35
CA VAL A 89 0.80 3.10 -0.17
C VAL A 89 1.39 2.52 1.10
N ILE A 90 2.59 1.97 1.01
CA ILE A 90 3.34 1.47 2.17
C ILE A 90 4.58 2.31 2.33
N ARG A 91 4.73 2.92 3.51
CA ARG A 91 5.87 3.75 3.84
C ARG A 91 6.77 3.02 4.84
N ALA A 92 8.06 2.94 4.55
CA ALA A 92 9.04 2.38 5.48
C ALA A 92 9.38 3.40 6.56
N LEU A 93 9.32 2.98 7.84
CA LEU A 93 9.62 3.84 8.98
C LEU A 93 11.10 3.80 9.36
N ASN A 94 11.78 2.67 9.08
CA ASN A 94 13.18 2.47 9.41
C ASN A 94 13.78 1.50 8.40
N GLN A 95 14.99 1.02 8.66
CA GLN A 95 15.70 0.13 7.74
C GLN A 95 14.92 -1.16 7.41
N GLY A 96 14.09 -1.64 8.33
CA GLY A 96 13.21 -2.76 8.08
C GLY A 96 13.90 -4.05 7.70
N GLU A 97 15.18 -4.21 8.05
CA GLU A 97 15.97 -5.37 7.64
C GLU A 97 15.45 -6.68 8.20
N SER A 98 14.79 -6.60 9.34
CA SER A 98 14.29 -7.77 10.07
C SER A 98 12.82 -8.07 9.83
N PHE A 99 12.16 -7.33 8.92
CA PHE A 99 10.74 -7.59 8.73
C PHE A 99 10.49 -8.91 8.01
N SER A 100 9.35 -9.52 8.30
CA SER A 100 8.91 -10.72 7.59
C SER A 100 7.78 -10.38 6.61
N ALA A 101 7.59 -11.24 5.62
CA ALA A 101 6.47 -11.07 4.68
C ALA A 101 5.13 -11.09 5.42
N ALA A 102 5.04 -11.79 6.55
CA ALA A 102 3.84 -11.84 7.38
C ALA A 102 3.47 -10.47 7.94
N GLU A 103 4.44 -9.61 8.23
CA GLU A 103 4.18 -8.25 8.70
C GLU A 103 3.45 -7.44 7.63
N ILE A 104 3.86 -7.55 6.37
CA ILE A 104 3.21 -6.87 5.25
C ILE A 104 1.77 -7.38 5.07
N THR A 105 1.59 -8.70 5.12
CA THR A 105 0.25 -9.30 5.02
C THR A 105 -0.66 -8.79 6.13
N LYS A 106 -0.16 -8.73 7.36
CA LYS A 106 -0.91 -8.23 8.51
C LYS A 106 -1.27 -6.75 8.36
N LEU A 107 -0.32 -5.95 7.87
CA LEU A 107 -0.52 -4.53 7.62
C LEU A 107 -1.62 -4.30 6.58
N ILE A 108 -1.57 -5.03 5.48
CA ILE A 108 -2.57 -4.93 4.42
C ILE A 108 -3.95 -5.31 4.94
N LYS A 109 -4.06 -6.38 5.72
CA LYS A 109 -5.33 -6.79 6.33
C LYS A 109 -5.89 -5.70 7.25
N LYS A 110 -5.05 -5.14 8.11
CA LYS A 110 -5.47 -4.08 9.04
C LYS A 110 -6.00 -2.85 8.32
N VAL A 111 -5.24 -2.37 7.33
CA VAL A 111 -5.63 -1.16 6.61
C VAL A 111 -6.87 -1.39 5.75
N THR A 112 -7.01 -2.58 5.19
CA THR A 112 -8.20 -2.95 4.41
C THR A 112 -9.43 -2.99 5.29
N GLU A 113 -9.34 -3.59 6.46
CA GLU A 113 -10.45 -3.63 7.42
C GLU A 113 -10.88 -2.22 7.84
N ARG A 114 -9.93 -1.35 8.12
CA ARG A 114 -10.23 0.04 8.49
C ARG A 114 -10.89 0.80 7.35
N ALA A 115 -10.41 0.61 6.13
CA ALA A 115 -10.99 1.26 4.95
C ALA A 115 -12.43 0.82 4.72
N LEU A 116 -12.70 -0.48 4.87
CA LEU A 116 -14.03 -1.02 4.68
C LEU A 116 -14.99 -0.58 5.79
N LYS A 117 -14.51 -0.51 7.04
CA LYS A 117 -15.33 -0.01 8.15
C LYS A 117 -15.73 1.44 7.96
N THR A 118 -14.78 2.29 7.56
CA THR A 118 -15.06 3.70 7.29
C THR A 118 -16.12 3.83 6.20
N LYS A 119 -16.05 2.96 5.20
CA LYS A 119 -17.00 2.95 4.09
C LYS A 119 -18.40 2.52 4.52
N VAL A 120 -18.49 1.59 5.47
CA VAL A 120 -19.76 1.06 5.97
C VAL A 120 -20.45 2.06 6.91
N THR A 121 -19.68 2.82 7.68
CA THR A 121 -20.22 3.78 8.63
C THR A 121 -20.54 5.14 8.04
N ALA A 122 -20.14 5.38 6.82
CA ALA A 122 -20.38 6.67 6.15
C ALA A 122 -21.80 6.80 5.60
#